data_2008cfa56d6fd57335b591b08000417e
#
_entry.id   2008cfa56d6fd57335b591b08000417e
#
_cell.length_a   1.000
_cell.length_b   1.000
_cell.length_c   1.000
_cell.angle_alpha   90.00
_cell.angle_beta   90.00
_cell.angle_gamma   90.00
#
_symmetry.space_group_name_H-M   'P 1'
#
loop_
_entity.id
_entity.type
_entity.pdbx_description
1 polymer ?
#
loop_
_entity_poly.entity_id
_entity_poly.type
_entity_poly.pdbx_seq_one_letter_code
_entity_poly.pdbx_strand_id
1 'polypeptide(L)'
;FISHRGNLSGPQPENENKVSYIQAAIDKGFSVEVDVIDFDGHDTFTLGHDNKQEEVGSKFFRQKSLFAHAKNYKCLSGLLKHGAHCFYHTDEEYVLTSKNIIWCYPGVSYQNNDDCVIVLPELYPMKAWRSAYGICSDYIAEYRKEFEV
;
A
#
# COMPACT_ATOMS: atom_id res chain seq x y z
N PHE A 1 9.08 -4.61 3.44
CA PHE A 1 9.10 -3.14 3.47
C PHE A 1 8.23 -2.62 2.35
N ILE A 2 7.15 -1.90 2.69
CA ILE A 2 6.13 -1.41 1.78
C ILE A 2 6.17 0.13 1.80
N SER A 3 6.42 0.73 0.66
CA SER A 3 6.33 2.18 0.47
C SER A 3 4.86 2.60 0.44
N HIS A 4 4.47 3.56 1.24
CA HIS A 4 3.15 4.17 1.19
C HIS A 4 3.10 5.15 0.01
N ARG A 5 2.31 4.83 -1.04
CA ARG A 5 2.10 5.66 -2.24
C ARG A 5 3.36 6.01 -3.05
N GLY A 6 4.45 5.27 -2.87
CA GLY A 6 5.75 5.56 -3.49
C GLY A 6 6.73 6.34 -2.61
N ASN A 7 6.32 6.80 -1.43
CA ASN A 7 7.16 7.55 -0.50
C ASN A 7 8.28 6.68 0.07
N LEU A 8 9.48 7.23 0.17
CA LEU A 8 10.65 6.55 0.74
C LEU A 8 11.23 7.28 1.95
N SER A 9 11.26 8.60 1.92
CA SER A 9 11.91 9.44 2.94
C SER A 9 11.01 10.63 3.33
N GLY A 10 9.73 10.39 3.40
CA GLY A 10 8.70 11.35 3.80
C GLY A 10 7.62 11.56 2.75
N PRO A 11 6.47 12.13 3.15
CA PRO A 11 5.35 12.41 2.26
C PRO A 11 5.71 13.40 1.15
N GLN A 12 5.29 13.09 -0.07
CA GLN A 12 5.40 13.99 -1.23
C GLN A 12 4.06 14.00 -2.00
N PRO A 13 3.05 14.74 -1.52
CA PRO A 13 1.68 14.67 -2.03
C PRO A 13 1.54 14.84 -3.55
N GLU A 14 2.37 15.69 -4.17
CA GLU A 14 2.35 15.90 -5.62
C GLU A 14 2.90 14.73 -6.44
N ASN A 15 3.66 13.82 -5.84
CA ASN A 15 4.25 12.64 -6.49
C ASN A 15 3.55 11.34 -6.15
N GLU A 16 2.85 11.30 -5.00
CA GLU A 16 2.16 10.11 -4.51
C GLU A 16 1.21 9.53 -5.55
N ASN A 17 1.18 8.20 -5.66
CA ASN A 17 0.33 7.47 -6.61
C ASN A 17 0.61 7.76 -8.10
N LYS A 18 1.74 8.35 -8.45
CA LYS A 18 2.20 8.44 -9.85
C LYS A 18 3.01 7.21 -10.23
N VAL A 19 2.81 6.71 -11.42
CA VAL A 19 3.47 5.49 -11.93
C VAL A 19 4.99 5.58 -11.83
N SER A 20 5.59 6.71 -12.23
CA SER A 20 7.04 6.91 -12.15
C SER A 20 7.57 6.88 -10.72
N TYR A 21 6.82 7.42 -9.78
CA TYR A 21 7.18 7.46 -8.37
C TYR A 21 7.07 6.08 -7.72
N ILE A 22 6.00 5.35 -8.03
CA ILE A 22 5.79 3.95 -7.63
C ILE A 22 6.91 3.07 -8.19
N GLN A 23 7.21 3.18 -9.49
CA GLN A 23 8.24 2.37 -10.12
C GLN A 23 9.63 2.63 -9.54
N ALA A 24 9.95 3.89 -9.23
CA ALA A 24 11.22 4.24 -8.58
C ALA A 24 11.39 3.55 -7.20
N ALA A 25 10.31 3.39 -6.44
CA ALA A 25 10.34 2.64 -5.18
C ALA A 25 10.52 1.14 -5.41
N ILE A 26 9.83 0.56 -6.41
CA ILE A 26 9.96 -0.86 -6.80
C ILE A 26 11.39 -1.15 -7.25
N ASP A 27 11.99 -0.29 -8.08
CA ASP A 27 13.37 -0.44 -8.58
C ASP A 27 14.42 -0.43 -7.44
N LYS A 28 14.07 0.18 -6.32
CA LYS A 28 14.89 0.15 -5.09
C LYS A 28 14.60 -1.05 -4.19
N GLY A 29 13.75 -1.98 -4.63
CA GLY A 29 13.45 -3.22 -3.92
C GLY A 29 12.39 -3.11 -2.84
N PHE A 30 11.53 -2.10 -2.90
CA PHE A 30 10.36 -1.99 -2.01
C PHE A 30 9.11 -2.56 -2.69
N SER A 31 8.21 -3.11 -1.89
CA SER A 31 6.80 -3.20 -2.28
C SER A 31 6.16 -1.82 -2.16
N VAL A 32 5.03 -1.61 -2.82
CA VAL A 32 4.35 -0.30 -2.80
C VAL A 32 2.85 -0.49 -2.58
N GLU A 33 2.30 0.24 -1.64
CA GLU A 33 0.85 0.43 -1.52
C GLU A 33 0.43 1.57 -2.45
N VAL A 34 -0.64 1.36 -3.23
CA VAL A 34 -1.16 2.33 -4.18
C VAL A 34 -2.66 2.49 -3.99
N ASP A 35 -3.13 3.73 -3.99
CA ASP A 35 -4.56 4.03 -3.92
C ASP A 35 -5.19 3.97 -5.32
N VAL A 36 -6.37 3.34 -5.42
CA VAL A 36 -7.14 3.22 -6.65
C VAL A 36 -8.51 3.87 -6.44
N ILE A 37 -8.73 5.01 -7.10
CA ILE A 37 -9.89 5.88 -6.86
C ILE A 37 -11.02 5.69 -7.88
N ASP A 38 -10.71 5.22 -9.09
CA ASP A 38 -11.71 4.99 -10.14
C ASP A 38 -11.37 3.76 -11.01
N PHE A 39 -12.39 3.21 -11.63
CA PHE A 39 -12.30 2.10 -12.59
C PHE A 39 -13.35 2.28 -13.66
N ASP A 40 -12.98 2.15 -14.93
CA ASP A 40 -13.90 2.37 -16.06
C ASP A 40 -14.91 1.23 -16.32
N GLY A 41 -14.75 0.12 -15.61
CA GLY A 41 -15.56 -1.08 -15.77
C GLY A 41 -14.98 -2.11 -16.76
N HIS A 42 -13.90 -1.80 -17.43
CA HIS A 42 -13.24 -2.65 -18.43
C HIS A 42 -11.79 -2.98 -18.07
N ASP A 43 -10.87 -2.07 -18.28
CA ASP A 43 -9.44 -2.31 -18.08
C ASP A 43 -8.66 -1.11 -17.53
N THR A 44 -9.26 0.07 -17.44
CA THR A 44 -8.58 1.30 -17.01
C THR A 44 -8.91 1.66 -15.57
N PHE A 45 -7.88 1.75 -14.75
CA PHE A 45 -7.95 2.20 -13.36
C PHE A 45 -7.31 3.57 -13.22
N THR A 46 -7.83 4.38 -12.31
CA THR A 46 -7.24 5.67 -11.96
C THR A 46 -6.63 5.59 -10.58
N LEU A 47 -5.34 5.90 -10.49
CA LEU A 47 -4.60 5.99 -9.23
C LEU A 47 -4.85 7.35 -8.57
N GLY A 48 -4.87 7.36 -7.25
CA GLY A 48 -5.03 8.57 -6.44
C GLY A 48 -5.77 8.31 -5.15
N HIS A 49 -5.51 9.15 -4.14
CA HIS A 49 -6.20 9.07 -2.84
C HIS A 49 -7.45 9.96 -2.82
N ASP A 50 -7.27 11.27 -2.87
CA ASP A 50 -8.36 12.26 -2.92
C ASP A 50 -8.54 12.83 -4.32
N ASN A 51 -7.47 12.91 -5.08
CA ASN A 51 -7.43 13.44 -6.44
C ASN A 51 -6.95 12.38 -7.42
N LYS A 52 -7.48 12.41 -8.62
CA LYS A 52 -7.02 11.57 -9.74
C LYS A 52 -5.59 11.97 -10.11
N GLN A 53 -4.66 11.00 -10.13
CA GLN A 53 -3.26 11.22 -10.49
C GLN A 53 -2.96 10.71 -11.90
N GLU A 54 -3.05 9.40 -12.11
CA GLU A 54 -2.74 8.78 -13.39
C GLU A 54 -3.67 7.60 -13.68
N GLU A 55 -3.90 7.34 -14.96
CA GLU A 55 -4.59 6.15 -15.42
C GLU A 55 -3.60 5.03 -15.75
N VAL A 56 -3.97 3.81 -15.41
CA VAL A 56 -3.20 2.59 -15.71
C VAL A 56 -4.12 1.48 -16.20
N GLY A 57 -3.61 0.60 -17.07
CA GLY A 57 -4.31 -0.64 -17.42
C GLY A 57 -4.16 -1.71 -16.33
N SER A 58 -5.00 -2.74 -16.39
CA SER A 58 -4.97 -3.85 -15.42
C SER A 58 -3.62 -4.57 -15.34
N LYS A 59 -2.83 -4.55 -16.41
CA LYS A 59 -1.48 -5.12 -16.44
C LYS A 59 -0.55 -4.52 -15.39
N PHE A 60 -0.74 -3.25 -15.02
CA PHE A 60 0.02 -2.58 -13.98
C PHE A 60 -0.03 -3.37 -12.66
N PHE A 61 -1.19 -3.93 -12.32
CA PHE A 61 -1.40 -4.67 -11.06
C PHE A 61 -0.91 -6.12 -11.09
N ARG A 62 -0.30 -6.60 -12.17
CA ARG A 62 0.36 -7.92 -12.23
C ARG A 62 1.69 -7.94 -11.48
N GLN A 63 2.24 -6.80 -11.16
CA GLN A 63 3.45 -6.68 -10.35
C GLN A 63 3.19 -7.19 -8.93
N LYS A 64 3.95 -8.21 -8.50
CA LYS A 64 3.78 -8.86 -7.18
C LYS A 64 4.10 -7.93 -5.99
N SER A 65 4.82 -6.85 -6.25
CA SER A 65 5.20 -5.86 -5.25
C SER A 65 4.10 -4.83 -4.95
N LEU A 66 2.96 -4.86 -5.65
CA LEU A 66 1.88 -3.90 -5.43
C LEU A 66 0.82 -4.42 -4.46
N PHE A 67 0.40 -3.54 -3.57
CA PHE A 67 -0.75 -3.65 -2.69
C PHE A 67 -1.76 -2.56 -3.09
N ALA A 68 -2.83 -2.93 -3.77
CA ALA A 68 -3.79 -1.97 -4.29
C ALA A 68 -4.92 -1.69 -3.28
N HIS A 69 -4.94 -0.49 -2.74
CA HIS A 69 -5.97 -0.01 -1.83
C HIS A 69 -7.14 0.58 -2.64
N ALA A 70 -8.21 -0.20 -2.79
CA ALA A 70 -9.43 0.27 -3.44
C ALA A 70 -10.15 1.30 -2.56
N LYS A 71 -10.53 2.43 -3.14
CA LYS A 71 -11.24 3.50 -2.43
C LYS A 71 -12.76 3.36 -2.49
N ASN A 72 -13.27 2.43 -3.30
CA ASN A 72 -14.70 2.15 -3.44
C ASN A 72 -14.95 0.73 -3.94
N TYR A 73 -16.21 0.30 -3.88
CA TYR A 73 -16.60 -1.04 -4.30
C TYR A 73 -16.28 -1.33 -5.78
N LYS A 74 -16.46 -0.36 -6.67
CA LYS A 74 -16.21 -0.53 -8.11
C LYS A 74 -14.74 -0.84 -8.39
N CYS A 75 -13.83 -0.13 -7.72
CA CYS A 75 -12.39 -0.39 -7.78
C CYS A 75 -12.05 -1.78 -7.22
N LEU A 76 -12.57 -2.12 -6.04
CA LEU A 76 -12.32 -3.42 -5.42
C LEU A 76 -12.77 -4.57 -6.33
N SER A 77 -13.99 -4.49 -6.86
CA SER A 77 -14.53 -5.51 -7.78
C SER A 77 -13.67 -5.64 -9.04
N GLY A 78 -13.26 -4.52 -9.63
CA GLY A 78 -12.39 -4.51 -10.81
C GLY A 78 -11.01 -5.11 -10.53
N LEU A 79 -10.37 -4.72 -9.45
CA LEU A 79 -9.07 -5.24 -9.04
C LEU A 79 -9.11 -6.75 -8.78
N LEU A 80 -10.14 -7.25 -8.09
CA LEU A 80 -10.32 -8.69 -7.85
C LEU A 80 -10.49 -9.46 -9.16
N LYS A 81 -11.29 -8.97 -10.11
CA LYS A 81 -11.49 -9.60 -11.42
C LYS A 81 -10.21 -9.72 -12.22
N HIS A 82 -9.31 -8.76 -12.08
CA HIS A 82 -8.02 -8.75 -12.75
C HIS A 82 -6.88 -9.42 -11.96
N GLY A 83 -7.20 -10.04 -10.80
CA GLY A 83 -6.24 -10.80 -10.01
C GLY A 83 -5.21 -9.96 -9.26
N ALA A 84 -5.48 -8.68 -9.03
CA ALA A 84 -4.61 -7.79 -8.26
C ALA A 84 -4.55 -8.21 -6.79
N HIS A 85 -3.42 -7.97 -6.13
CA HIS A 85 -3.34 -8.01 -4.67
C HIS A 85 -3.96 -6.73 -4.13
N CYS A 86 -5.17 -6.82 -3.60
CA CYS A 86 -5.96 -5.64 -3.25
C CYS A 86 -6.72 -5.81 -1.94
N PHE A 87 -7.20 -4.70 -1.43
CA PHE A 87 -8.04 -4.62 -0.24
C PHE A 87 -8.87 -3.33 -0.28
N TYR A 88 -9.93 -3.33 0.51
CA TYR A 88 -10.75 -2.14 0.81
C TYR A 88 -10.66 -1.85 2.29
N HIS A 89 -10.39 -0.60 2.65
CA HIS A 89 -10.18 -0.18 4.03
C HIS A 89 -10.73 1.23 4.24
N THR A 90 -11.52 1.40 5.29
CA THR A 90 -11.99 2.71 5.78
C THR A 90 -11.38 2.98 7.16
N ASP A 91 -12.01 2.48 8.21
CA ASP A 91 -11.61 2.69 9.61
C ASP A 91 -11.61 1.40 10.47
N GLU A 92 -11.77 0.25 9.82
CA GLU A 92 -11.69 -1.03 10.50
C GLU A 92 -10.27 -1.25 11.07
N GLU A 93 -10.17 -1.80 12.26
CA GLU A 93 -8.87 -2.08 12.89
C GLU A 93 -8.01 -3.02 12.03
N TYR A 94 -8.66 -4.03 11.42
CA TYR A 94 -8.00 -5.03 10.58
C TYR A 94 -8.83 -5.32 9.34
N VAL A 95 -8.16 -5.44 8.21
CA VAL A 95 -8.77 -5.95 6.98
C VAL A 95 -7.91 -7.06 6.39
N LEU A 96 -8.54 -8.00 5.69
CA LEU A 96 -7.84 -9.08 4.98
C LEU A 96 -7.65 -8.70 3.53
N THR A 97 -6.42 -8.73 3.04
CA THR A 97 -6.15 -8.54 1.61
C THR A 97 -6.54 -9.77 0.79
N SER A 98 -6.67 -9.61 -0.52
CA SER A 98 -7.00 -10.71 -1.44
C SER A 98 -5.95 -11.83 -1.51
N LYS A 99 -4.78 -11.63 -0.90
CA LYS A 99 -3.71 -12.63 -0.78
C LYS A 99 -3.49 -13.09 0.66
N ASN A 100 -4.52 -12.98 1.52
CA ASN A 100 -4.51 -13.47 2.90
C ASN A 100 -3.48 -12.79 3.82
N ILE A 101 -3.19 -11.52 3.60
CA ILE A 101 -2.36 -10.70 4.47
C ILE A 101 -3.26 -9.79 5.28
N ILE A 102 -3.03 -9.71 6.58
CA ILE A 102 -3.76 -8.81 7.47
C ILE A 102 -3.15 -7.41 7.37
N TRP A 103 -3.98 -6.44 7.05
CA TRP A 103 -3.62 -5.02 6.94
C TRP A 103 -4.22 -4.26 8.11
N CYS A 104 -3.37 -3.58 8.90
CA CYS A 104 -3.82 -2.91 10.12
C CYS A 104 -4.11 -1.43 9.88
N TYR A 105 -5.09 -0.87 10.61
CA TYR A 105 -5.33 0.56 10.63
C TYR A 105 -4.19 1.27 11.38
N PRO A 106 -3.76 2.48 10.96
CA PRO A 106 -2.74 3.25 11.67
C PRO A 106 -3.07 3.43 13.16
N GLY A 107 -2.10 3.13 14.03
CA GLY A 107 -2.27 3.25 15.48
C GLY A 107 -2.89 2.07 16.19
N VAL A 108 -3.34 1.04 15.46
CA VAL A 108 -3.82 -0.19 16.08
C VAL A 108 -2.64 -0.92 16.76
N SER A 109 -2.84 -1.22 18.04
CA SER A 109 -1.86 -1.96 18.84
C SER A 109 -1.96 -3.45 18.57
N TYR A 110 -0.85 -4.11 18.28
CA TYR A 110 -0.79 -5.56 18.11
C TYR A 110 0.19 -6.19 19.09
N GLN A 111 -0.17 -7.39 19.49
CA GLN A 111 0.69 -8.27 20.25
C GLN A 111 0.93 -9.54 19.42
N ASN A 112 2.19 -9.81 19.05
CA ASN A 112 2.60 -11.04 18.33
C ASN A 112 1.95 -11.20 16.94
N ASN A 113 2.25 -10.31 16.01
CA ASN A 113 1.62 -10.30 14.67
C ASN A 113 2.63 -10.54 13.56
N ASP A 114 3.12 -11.76 13.45
CA ASP A 114 4.03 -12.18 12.37
C ASP A 114 3.34 -12.14 10.98
N ASP A 115 2.02 -12.02 10.94
CA ASP A 115 1.20 -12.12 9.74
C ASP A 115 0.52 -10.80 9.33
N CYS A 116 0.77 -9.70 10.03
CA CYS A 116 0.14 -8.42 9.72
C CYS A 116 1.10 -7.35 9.20
N VAL A 117 0.56 -6.46 8.37
CA VAL A 117 1.23 -5.23 7.93
C VAL A 117 0.85 -4.09 8.85
N ILE A 118 1.86 -3.48 9.45
CA ILE A 118 1.73 -2.27 10.27
C ILE A 118 1.76 -1.05 9.35
N VAL A 119 0.80 -0.15 9.49
CA VAL A 119 0.65 1.02 8.61
C VAL A 119 0.99 2.30 9.37
N LEU A 120 1.85 3.12 8.78
CA LEU A 120 2.29 4.44 9.28
C LEU A 120 2.76 4.40 10.75
N PRO A 121 3.69 3.51 11.11
CA PRO A 121 4.18 3.41 12.49
C PRO A 121 4.85 4.70 12.98
N GLU A 122 5.31 5.56 12.09
CA GLU A 122 5.88 6.87 12.39
C GLU A 122 4.90 7.84 13.05
N LEU A 123 3.61 7.69 12.83
CA LEU A 123 2.57 8.51 13.45
C LEU A 123 2.29 8.10 14.90
N TYR A 124 2.70 6.90 15.27
CA TYR A 124 2.45 6.32 16.57
C TYR A 124 3.70 5.63 17.09
N PRO A 125 4.24 5.97 18.27
CA PRO A 125 5.49 5.41 18.78
C PRO A 125 5.33 3.92 19.09
N MET A 126 5.61 3.06 18.12
CA MET A 126 5.47 1.61 18.20
C MET A 126 6.82 0.93 18.00
N LYS A 127 7.29 0.22 19.01
CA LYS A 127 8.52 -0.58 18.91
C LYS A 127 8.31 -1.96 18.29
N ALA A 128 7.06 -2.41 18.20
CA ALA A 128 6.71 -3.78 17.77
C ALA A 128 6.79 -4.04 16.26
N TRP A 129 7.09 -3.04 15.44
CA TRP A 129 7.15 -3.17 13.98
C TRP A 129 8.21 -4.18 13.50
N ARG A 130 9.26 -4.44 14.30
CA ARG A 130 10.34 -5.36 13.95
C ARG A 130 9.89 -6.82 13.85
N SER A 131 8.81 -7.21 14.52
CA SER A 131 8.25 -8.56 14.50
C SER A 131 7.06 -8.72 13.56
N ALA A 132 6.61 -7.66 12.90
CA ALA A 132 5.49 -7.72 11.95
C ALA A 132 5.88 -8.44 10.65
N TYR A 133 4.89 -8.97 9.94
CA TYR A 133 5.08 -9.46 8.57
C TYR A 133 5.65 -8.39 7.64
N GLY A 134 5.17 -7.17 7.80
CA GLY A 134 5.65 -6.03 7.04
C GLY A 134 5.23 -4.70 7.65
N ILE A 135 5.83 -3.64 7.14
CA ILE A 135 5.45 -2.27 7.47
C ILE A 135 5.18 -1.47 6.20
N CYS A 136 4.16 -0.61 6.24
CA CYS A 136 3.84 0.35 5.20
C CYS A 136 4.05 1.75 5.76
N SER A 137 4.97 2.52 5.19
CA SER A 137 5.41 3.79 5.75
C SER A 137 5.79 4.80 4.68
N ASP A 138 5.62 6.08 4.99
CA ASP A 138 6.16 7.20 4.21
C ASP A 138 7.68 7.33 4.33
N TYR A 139 8.28 6.74 5.37
CA TYR A 139 9.72 6.75 5.67
C TYR A 139 10.36 5.36 5.53
N ILE A 140 9.86 4.54 4.62
CA ILE A 140 10.21 3.11 4.54
C ILE A 140 11.70 2.84 4.32
N ALA A 141 12.41 3.75 3.66
CA ALA A 141 13.84 3.62 3.46
C ALA A 141 14.64 3.75 4.78
N GLU A 142 14.14 4.55 5.72
CA GLU A 142 14.74 4.70 7.05
C GLU A 142 14.51 3.44 7.90
N TYR A 143 13.28 2.91 7.89
CA TYR A 143 12.94 1.65 8.57
C TYR A 143 13.79 0.47 8.07
N ARG A 144 14.02 0.38 6.76
CA ARG A 144 14.88 -0.67 6.20
C ARG A 144 16.31 -0.54 6.71
N LYS A 145 16.88 0.66 6.71
CA LYS A 145 18.23 0.90 7.27
C LYS A 145 18.32 0.53 8.74
N GLU A 146 17.31 0.91 9.53
CA GLU A 146 17.25 0.58 10.95
C GLU A 146 17.12 -0.92 11.21
N PHE A 147 16.41 -1.65 10.34
CA PHE A 147 16.24 -3.10 10.43
C PHE A 147 17.54 -3.85 10.09
N GLU A 148 18.30 -3.36 9.12
CA GLU A 148 19.55 -3.98 8.65
C GLU A 148 20.74 -3.78 9.63
N VAL A 149 20.60 -2.96 10.63
CA VAL A 149 21.56 -2.74 11.71
C VAL A 149 21.30 -3.73 12.86
#